data_d224ebcd38e2f0a4146a814250f376c1
#
_entry.id   d224ebcd38e2f0a4146a814250f376c1
#
_cell.length_a   1.000
_cell.length_b   1.000
_cell.length_c   1.000
_cell.angle_alpha   90.00
_cell.angle_beta   90.00
_cell.angle_gamma   90.00
#
_symmetry.space_group_name_H-M   'P 1'
#
loop_
_entity.id
_entity.type
_entity.pdbx_description
1 polymer ?
#
loop_
_entity_poly.entity_id
_entity_poly.type
_entity_poly.pdbx_seq_one_letter_code
_entity_poly.pdbx_strand_id
1 'polypeptide(L)'
;MKRDRTTWFGQRSFCFGFTQHCITLALASFLLCIGRDTIVAKEAIQNAGQAKNLTETLRHEGVERTYHIHLPPGFSKDKPAPLVFALHGGGGEGRRFDQSTTQGTLTAAADKRGVVLVFPEGINKQWCDGRTAMLKTKKTYDDVGFISEIIDTMVKNYNIDPTRVYATGISNGGFMSVRLAMDLSEKIAAVAPVTAQIPKALKDKTPKLPISIMIVNGTKDPLVPFGGGHIRLFRSGRSRGEILSTASTVDHFRRHNGCGKTADKSKLQDKNPDDGTNVEIEKYTDGKDGTEVVLVKVIGGGHTWPSGKQYLSPRLVGTVCRDINASEMILNFFLRHSRKEHSVRYLPINRRSRPRRYAVPRQGAQQTDSRHAREVPAAQEISSYFLRTCSRLDFTAFRLGRNSASYSLS
;
A
#
# COMPACT_ATOMS: atom_id res chain seq x y z
N MET A 1 -61.49 95.89 -24.66
CA MET A 1 -61.51 95.23 -23.37
C MET A 1 -60.84 93.89 -23.53
N LYS A 2 -59.64 93.78 -23.02
CA LYS A 2 -58.77 92.65 -23.22
C LYS A 2 -58.71 91.82 -21.97
N ARG A 3 -58.78 90.51 -22.08
CA ARG A 3 -58.45 89.59 -20.99
C ARG A 3 -57.30 88.62 -21.49
N ASP A 4 -56.21 88.71 -20.77
CA ASP A 4 -55.07 87.83 -20.89
C ASP A 4 -55.40 86.39 -20.39
N ARG A 5 -54.87 85.41 -21.07
CA ARG A 5 -54.71 84.00 -20.59
C ARG A 5 -53.28 83.61 -20.69
N THR A 6 -52.62 83.60 -19.56
CA THR A 6 -51.28 82.95 -19.40
C THR A 6 -51.45 81.46 -19.22
N THR A 7 -50.69 80.71 -20.04
CA THR A 7 -50.62 79.25 -20.08
C THR A 7 -49.60 78.72 -19.07
N TRP A 8 -50.01 77.74 -18.36
CA TRP A 8 -49.09 76.88 -17.55
C TRP A 8 -48.51 75.80 -18.40
N PHE A 9 -47.18 75.73 -18.52
CA PHE A 9 -46.39 74.50 -18.90
C PHE A 9 -45.34 74.28 -17.80
N GLY A 10 -45.49 73.23 -17.03
CA GLY A 10 -44.59 72.92 -15.94
C GLY A 10 -44.46 71.38 -15.72
N GLN A 11 -43.30 70.91 -15.97
CA GLN A 11 -42.68 69.71 -15.31
C GLN A 11 -43.37 68.36 -15.41
N ARG A 12 -43.00 67.61 -16.41
CA ARG A 12 -42.93 66.14 -16.34
C ARG A 12 -41.67 65.64 -17.05
N SER A 13 -40.48 65.66 -16.42
CA SER A 13 -39.26 65.13 -16.96
C SER A 13 -38.27 64.73 -15.87
N PHE A 14 -38.71 64.04 -14.78
CA PHE A 14 -37.76 63.62 -13.76
C PHE A 14 -37.92 62.15 -13.26
N CYS A 15 -38.79 61.35 -13.83
CA CYS A 15 -38.99 59.93 -13.36
C CYS A 15 -38.47 58.81 -14.27
N PHE A 16 -37.93 59.13 -15.48
CA PHE A 16 -37.48 58.05 -16.40
C PHE A 16 -36.04 57.62 -16.22
N GLY A 17 -35.20 58.39 -15.55
CA GLY A 17 -33.77 58.04 -15.36
C GLY A 17 -33.50 57.04 -14.23
N PHE A 18 -34.32 56.99 -13.22
CA PHE A 18 -34.08 56.17 -12.00
C PHE A 18 -34.42 54.68 -12.20
N THR A 19 -35.42 54.36 -12.99
CA THR A 19 -35.87 52.99 -13.27
C THR A 19 -34.89 52.23 -14.18
N GLN A 20 -34.23 52.92 -15.12
CA GLN A 20 -33.33 52.30 -16.06
C GLN A 20 -31.97 51.90 -15.41
N HIS A 21 -31.49 52.69 -14.42
CA HIS A 21 -30.29 52.35 -13.64
C HIS A 21 -30.51 51.19 -12.65
N CYS A 22 -31.68 51.05 -12.07
CA CYS A 22 -32.02 49.92 -11.20
C CYS A 22 -32.14 48.60 -11.98
N ILE A 23 -32.67 48.60 -13.20
CA ILE A 23 -32.80 47.42 -14.04
C ILE A 23 -31.43 46.95 -14.56
N THR A 24 -30.53 47.87 -14.94
CA THR A 24 -29.17 47.51 -15.35
C THR A 24 -28.32 46.98 -14.22
N LEU A 25 -28.43 47.49 -13.00
CA LEU A 25 -27.75 46.97 -11.82
C LEU A 25 -28.30 45.60 -11.40
N ALA A 26 -29.61 45.37 -11.48
CA ALA A 26 -30.21 44.06 -11.20
C ALA A 26 -29.81 43.00 -12.23
N LEU A 27 -29.75 43.33 -13.54
CA LEU A 27 -29.29 42.44 -14.60
C LEU A 27 -27.79 42.14 -14.48
N ALA A 28 -26.95 43.10 -14.13
CA ALA A 28 -25.53 42.90 -13.90
C ALA A 28 -25.29 42.01 -12.69
N SER A 29 -26.04 42.18 -11.60
CA SER A 29 -25.96 41.30 -10.42
C SER A 29 -26.45 39.88 -10.71
N PHE A 30 -27.52 39.73 -11.50
CA PHE A 30 -28.03 38.42 -11.92
C PHE A 30 -27.07 37.68 -12.85
N LEU A 31 -26.43 38.37 -13.80
CA LEU A 31 -25.38 37.80 -14.68
C LEU A 31 -24.12 37.43 -13.89
N LEU A 32 -23.72 38.18 -12.86
CA LEU A 32 -22.62 37.85 -11.95
C LEU A 32 -22.92 36.61 -11.09
N CYS A 33 -24.17 36.44 -10.64
CA CYS A 33 -24.58 35.22 -9.93
C CYS A 33 -24.53 33.98 -10.84
N ILE A 34 -25.11 34.07 -12.05
CA ILE A 34 -25.06 32.95 -13.02
C ILE A 34 -23.61 32.63 -13.41
N GLY A 35 -22.76 33.64 -13.61
CA GLY A 35 -21.34 33.45 -13.88
C GLY A 35 -20.59 32.77 -12.72
N ARG A 36 -20.88 33.07 -11.48
CA ARG A 36 -20.31 32.42 -10.30
C ARG A 36 -20.76 30.95 -10.17
N ASP A 37 -22.04 30.68 -10.31
CA ASP A 37 -22.61 29.34 -10.21
C ASP A 37 -22.07 28.42 -11.32
N THR A 38 -21.89 28.95 -12.53
CA THR A 38 -21.27 28.17 -13.64
C THR A 38 -19.78 27.94 -13.44
N ILE A 39 -19.03 28.86 -12.85
CA ILE A 39 -17.62 28.68 -12.52
C ILE A 39 -17.49 27.66 -11.38
N VAL A 40 -18.24 27.78 -10.31
CA VAL A 40 -18.26 26.83 -9.19
C VAL A 40 -18.68 25.43 -9.65
N ALA A 41 -19.68 25.33 -10.53
CA ALA A 41 -20.08 24.06 -11.11
C ALA A 41 -19.01 23.46 -12.03
N LYS A 42 -18.32 24.27 -12.84
CA LYS A 42 -17.18 23.80 -13.65
C LYS A 42 -16.00 23.35 -12.80
N GLU A 43 -15.63 24.10 -11.76
CA GLU A 43 -14.58 23.70 -10.82
C GLU A 43 -14.98 22.44 -10.03
N ALA A 44 -16.22 22.31 -9.62
CA ALA A 44 -16.74 21.11 -8.97
C ALA A 44 -16.71 19.88 -9.91
N ILE A 45 -17.08 20.04 -11.17
CA ILE A 45 -17.01 18.99 -12.19
C ILE A 45 -15.55 18.63 -12.49
N GLN A 46 -14.66 19.60 -12.60
CA GLN A 46 -13.25 19.39 -12.86
C GLN A 46 -12.53 18.72 -11.68
N ASN A 47 -12.91 19.06 -10.44
CA ASN A 47 -12.41 18.43 -9.22
C ASN A 47 -13.02 17.04 -8.95
N ALA A 48 -14.22 16.77 -9.41
CA ALA A 48 -14.87 15.46 -9.28
C ALA A 48 -14.18 14.37 -10.12
N GLY A 49 -13.43 14.76 -11.17
CA GLY A 49 -12.70 13.84 -12.03
C GLY A 49 -11.24 13.60 -11.63
N GLN A 50 -10.70 14.29 -10.61
CA GLN A 50 -9.29 14.14 -10.22
C GLN A 50 -9.10 13.11 -9.10
N ALA A 51 -7.95 12.44 -9.10
CA ALA A 51 -7.53 11.58 -8.00
C ALA A 51 -7.40 12.39 -6.69
N LYS A 52 -7.74 11.75 -5.56
CA LYS A 52 -7.61 12.37 -4.24
C LYS A 52 -6.73 11.55 -3.33
N ASN A 53 -5.80 12.21 -2.65
CA ASN A 53 -4.96 11.59 -1.63
C ASN A 53 -5.38 12.12 -0.24
N LEU A 54 -5.67 11.19 0.66
CA LEU A 54 -6.11 11.48 2.01
C LEU A 54 -5.16 10.83 3.01
N THR A 55 -5.12 11.35 4.23
CA THR A 55 -4.43 10.73 5.35
C THR A 55 -5.41 10.63 6.50
N GLU A 56 -5.56 9.43 7.03
CA GLU A 56 -6.45 9.15 8.15
C GLU A 56 -5.70 8.45 9.27
N THR A 57 -6.25 8.53 10.46
CA THR A 57 -5.77 7.81 11.63
C THR A 57 -6.90 7.03 12.27
N LEU A 58 -6.54 5.93 12.91
CA LEU A 58 -7.42 5.20 13.82
C LEU A 58 -6.65 4.75 15.05
N ARG A 59 -7.37 4.53 16.16
CA ARG A 59 -6.77 4.06 17.39
C ARG A 59 -7.00 2.56 17.55
N HIS A 60 -5.92 1.78 17.37
CA HIS A 60 -5.92 0.33 17.50
C HIS A 60 -5.12 -0.07 18.74
N GLU A 61 -5.69 -0.88 19.64
CA GLU A 61 -5.09 -1.30 20.93
C GLU A 61 -4.44 -0.14 21.74
N GLY A 62 -5.09 1.04 21.71
CA GLY A 62 -4.61 2.22 22.43
C GLY A 62 -3.49 2.99 21.71
N VAL A 63 -3.02 2.55 20.56
CA VAL A 63 -2.01 3.21 19.75
C VAL A 63 -2.67 3.91 18.57
N GLU A 64 -2.34 5.18 18.34
CA GLU A 64 -2.75 5.89 17.13
C GLU A 64 -1.94 5.39 15.93
N ARG A 65 -2.64 4.96 14.88
CA ARG A 65 -2.08 4.39 13.65
C ARG A 65 -2.53 5.20 12.45
N THR A 66 -1.63 5.47 11.54
CA THR A 66 -1.86 6.26 10.34
C THR A 66 -1.96 5.38 9.09
N TYR A 67 -2.80 5.78 8.14
CA TYR A 67 -2.85 5.21 6.80
C TYR A 67 -3.18 6.28 5.77
N HIS A 68 -2.71 6.08 4.54
CA HIS A 68 -2.92 7.00 3.43
C HIS A 68 -3.81 6.33 2.40
N ILE A 69 -4.77 7.08 1.88
CA ILE A 69 -5.76 6.62 0.91
C ILE A 69 -5.51 7.34 -0.41
N HIS A 70 -5.47 6.59 -1.49
CA HIS A 70 -5.55 7.12 -2.84
C HIS A 70 -6.89 6.71 -3.46
N LEU A 71 -7.73 7.69 -3.73
CA LEU A 71 -8.99 7.54 -4.46
C LEU A 71 -8.72 7.84 -5.94
N PRO A 72 -9.01 6.90 -6.86
CA PRO A 72 -8.74 7.08 -8.27
C PRO A 72 -9.60 8.19 -8.89
N PRO A 73 -9.24 8.72 -10.06
CA PRO A 73 -10.08 9.65 -10.81
C PRO A 73 -11.49 9.10 -11.02
N GLY A 74 -12.50 9.95 -10.82
CA GLY A 74 -13.90 9.55 -10.96
C GLY A 74 -14.44 8.64 -9.86
N PHE A 75 -13.70 8.45 -8.76
CA PHE A 75 -14.22 7.71 -7.61
C PHE A 75 -15.51 8.33 -7.08
N SER A 76 -16.54 7.49 -6.91
CA SER A 76 -17.81 7.86 -6.29
C SER A 76 -18.20 6.81 -5.24
N LYS A 77 -18.78 7.28 -4.14
CA LYS A 77 -19.36 6.39 -3.11
C LYS A 77 -20.66 5.71 -3.55
N ASP A 78 -21.17 6.04 -4.73
CA ASP A 78 -22.40 5.44 -5.26
C ASP A 78 -22.15 4.06 -5.90
N LYS A 79 -20.89 3.76 -6.23
CA LYS A 79 -20.48 2.48 -6.84
C LYS A 79 -19.47 1.76 -5.97
N PRO A 80 -19.71 0.48 -5.61
CA PRO A 80 -18.74 -0.29 -4.84
C PRO A 80 -17.41 -0.43 -5.58
N ALA A 81 -16.30 -0.02 -4.93
CA ALA A 81 -14.97 -0.04 -5.51
C ALA A 81 -14.09 -1.16 -4.93
N PRO A 82 -13.15 -1.74 -5.70
CA PRO A 82 -12.15 -2.65 -5.16
C PRO A 82 -11.10 -1.89 -4.34
N LEU A 83 -10.56 -2.56 -3.32
CA LEU A 83 -9.56 -2.02 -2.40
C LEU A 83 -8.27 -2.84 -2.43
N VAL A 84 -7.12 -2.17 -2.55
CA VAL A 84 -5.81 -2.79 -2.45
C VAL A 84 -4.99 -2.14 -1.33
N PHE A 85 -4.53 -2.95 -0.39
CA PHE A 85 -3.49 -2.57 0.57
C PHE A 85 -2.12 -2.72 -0.07
N ALA A 86 -1.30 -1.67 -0.02
CA ALA A 86 0.08 -1.65 -0.50
C ALA A 86 1.03 -1.44 0.68
N LEU A 87 1.71 -2.52 1.10
CA LEU A 87 2.47 -2.60 2.34
C LEU A 87 3.95 -2.36 2.10
N HIS A 88 4.52 -1.35 2.73
CA HIS A 88 5.92 -0.97 2.57
C HIS A 88 6.89 -2.03 3.11
N GLY A 89 8.10 -2.08 2.56
CA GLY A 89 9.20 -2.89 3.08
C GLY A 89 9.75 -2.37 4.40
N GLY A 90 10.55 -3.17 5.09
CA GLY A 90 11.16 -2.78 6.35
C GLY A 90 12.04 -1.53 6.22
N GLY A 91 11.81 -0.55 7.08
CA GLY A 91 12.45 0.77 7.04
C GLY A 91 11.77 1.76 6.08
N GLY A 92 10.76 1.33 5.31
CA GLY A 92 9.98 2.18 4.44
C GLY A 92 8.84 2.92 5.15
N GLU A 93 8.07 3.65 4.38
CA GLU A 93 6.90 4.41 4.82
C GLU A 93 5.76 4.17 3.82
N GLY A 94 4.53 4.00 4.31
CA GLY A 94 3.34 3.83 3.48
C GLY A 94 3.16 5.01 2.54
N ARG A 95 3.25 6.24 3.06
CA ARG A 95 3.15 7.48 2.29
C ARG A 95 4.09 7.56 1.09
N ARG A 96 5.25 6.94 1.17
CA ARG A 96 6.28 6.98 0.12
C ARG A 96 6.33 5.72 -0.74
N PHE A 97 5.56 4.69 -0.40
CA PHE A 97 5.66 3.37 -1.05
C PHE A 97 5.63 3.47 -2.57
N ASP A 98 4.65 4.15 -3.11
CA ASP A 98 4.47 4.22 -4.56
C ASP A 98 5.66 4.89 -5.26
N GLN A 99 6.16 6.01 -4.74
CA GLN A 99 7.31 6.70 -5.33
C GLN A 99 8.64 5.96 -5.08
N SER A 100 8.83 5.42 -3.87
CA SER A 100 10.12 4.82 -3.47
C SER A 100 10.29 3.38 -3.93
N THR A 101 9.20 2.68 -4.25
CA THR A 101 9.20 1.25 -4.60
C THR A 101 8.75 1.04 -6.04
N THR A 102 7.54 1.50 -6.40
CA THR A 102 6.93 1.22 -7.70
C THR A 102 7.17 2.30 -8.75
N GLN A 103 7.75 3.44 -8.39
CA GLN A 103 7.95 4.62 -9.26
C GLN A 103 6.64 5.16 -9.83
N GLY A 104 5.55 5.14 -9.05
CA GLY A 104 4.24 5.63 -9.47
C GLY A 104 3.44 4.63 -10.31
N THR A 105 4.00 3.47 -10.65
CA THR A 105 3.31 2.52 -11.54
C THR A 105 2.09 1.87 -10.90
N LEU A 106 2.07 1.73 -9.56
CA LEU A 106 0.92 1.13 -8.87
C LEU A 106 -0.28 2.09 -8.86
N THR A 107 -0.05 3.35 -8.52
CA THR A 107 -1.10 4.39 -8.54
C THR A 107 -1.62 4.58 -9.96
N ALA A 108 -0.73 4.70 -10.96
CA ALA A 108 -1.15 4.83 -12.37
C ALA A 108 -1.97 3.64 -12.87
N ALA A 109 -1.63 2.42 -12.45
CA ALA A 109 -2.39 1.22 -12.81
C ALA A 109 -3.74 1.14 -12.08
N ALA A 110 -3.82 1.63 -10.83
CA ALA A 110 -5.04 1.70 -10.04
C ALA A 110 -6.02 2.74 -10.60
N ASP A 111 -5.52 3.92 -10.99
CA ASP A 111 -6.31 4.98 -11.61
C ASP A 111 -7.05 4.50 -12.86
N LYS A 112 -6.35 3.80 -13.74
CA LYS A 112 -6.94 3.24 -14.97
C LYS A 112 -8.07 2.23 -14.69
N ARG A 113 -8.11 1.64 -13.50
CA ARG A 113 -9.03 0.53 -13.16
C ARG A 113 -10.06 0.90 -12.10
N GLY A 114 -10.06 2.13 -11.61
CA GLY A 114 -10.95 2.56 -10.54
C GLY A 114 -10.69 1.84 -9.21
N VAL A 115 -9.43 1.48 -8.91
CA VAL A 115 -9.03 0.78 -7.70
C VAL A 115 -8.63 1.77 -6.63
N VAL A 116 -9.21 1.65 -5.44
CA VAL A 116 -8.79 2.41 -4.26
C VAL A 116 -7.53 1.77 -3.67
N LEU A 117 -6.50 2.58 -3.40
CA LEU A 117 -5.29 2.11 -2.71
C LEU A 117 -5.25 2.62 -1.27
N VAL A 118 -4.80 1.77 -0.37
CA VAL A 118 -4.47 2.14 1.01
C VAL A 118 -3.03 1.78 1.30
N PHE A 119 -2.28 2.76 1.81
CA PHE A 119 -0.89 2.64 2.20
C PHE A 119 -0.77 2.86 3.72
N PRO A 120 -0.90 1.80 4.53
CA PRO A 120 -0.80 1.94 5.97
C PRO A 120 0.65 2.13 6.42
N GLU A 121 0.84 2.75 7.61
CA GLU A 121 2.14 2.90 8.25
C GLU A 121 2.39 1.77 9.28
N GLY A 122 3.47 1.03 9.08
CA GLY A 122 3.97 0.08 10.07
C GLY A 122 4.64 0.81 11.24
N ILE A 123 4.41 0.36 12.48
CA ILE A 123 5.06 0.95 13.66
C ILE A 123 6.58 0.77 13.56
N ASN A 124 7.33 1.83 13.84
CA ASN A 124 8.78 1.86 13.65
C ASN A 124 9.21 1.44 12.24
N LYS A 125 8.38 1.74 11.23
CA LYS A 125 8.60 1.40 9.81
C LYS A 125 8.74 -0.11 9.59
N GLN A 126 8.00 -0.92 10.35
CA GLN A 126 8.04 -2.38 10.30
C GLN A 126 6.66 -3.00 10.55
N TRP A 127 6.46 -4.20 10.03
CA TRP A 127 5.29 -5.05 10.24
C TRP A 127 5.64 -6.24 11.09
N CYS A 128 4.73 -6.62 11.99
CA CYS A 128 4.74 -7.90 12.71
C CYS A 128 4.25 -9.02 11.78
N ASP A 129 5.10 -9.43 10.86
CA ASP A 129 4.80 -10.34 9.75
C ASP A 129 4.89 -11.84 10.09
N GLY A 130 5.03 -12.18 11.36
CA GLY A 130 5.16 -13.56 11.84
C GLY A 130 6.60 -14.05 11.99
N ARG A 131 7.61 -13.27 11.60
CA ARG A 131 9.03 -13.61 11.85
C ARG A 131 9.43 -13.16 13.25
N THR A 132 9.73 -14.11 14.13
CA THR A 132 10.04 -13.83 15.55
C THR A 132 11.33 -13.02 15.75
N ALA A 133 12.31 -13.19 14.86
CA ALA A 133 13.61 -12.50 14.96
C ALA A 133 13.55 -10.99 14.62
N MET A 134 12.44 -10.49 14.06
CA MET A 134 12.24 -9.05 13.79
C MET A 134 11.86 -8.26 15.04
N LEU A 135 11.42 -8.95 16.08
CA LEU A 135 10.99 -8.34 17.34
C LEU A 135 12.20 -7.93 18.19
N LYS A 136 12.87 -6.86 17.83
CA LYS A 136 13.93 -6.25 18.66
C LYS A 136 13.40 -5.72 19.99
N THR A 137 12.13 -5.41 20.06
CA THR A 137 11.41 -5.02 21.28
C THR A 137 10.50 -6.17 21.69
N LYS A 138 10.39 -6.45 23.00
CA LYS A 138 9.44 -7.45 23.54
C LYS A 138 7.96 -7.10 23.23
N LYS A 139 7.71 -5.94 22.62
CA LYS A 139 6.37 -5.46 22.30
C LYS A 139 6.02 -5.84 20.86
N THR A 140 5.07 -6.73 20.70
CA THR A 140 4.40 -7.01 19.43
C THR A 140 3.23 -6.05 19.25
N TYR A 141 2.96 -5.65 18.01
CA TYR A 141 1.78 -4.86 17.66
C TYR A 141 0.85 -5.73 16.82
N ASP A 142 -0.46 -5.59 17.02
CA ASP A 142 -1.44 -6.29 16.22
C ASP A 142 -1.69 -5.57 14.88
N ASP A 143 -0.77 -5.78 13.93
CA ASP A 143 -0.90 -5.24 12.59
C ASP A 143 -2.02 -5.92 11.79
N VAL A 144 -2.38 -7.15 12.12
CA VAL A 144 -3.48 -7.89 11.48
C VAL A 144 -4.81 -7.24 11.87
N GLY A 145 -5.04 -7.00 13.15
CA GLY A 145 -6.24 -6.30 13.65
C GLY A 145 -6.33 -4.87 13.11
N PHE A 146 -5.21 -4.15 13.08
CA PHE A 146 -5.14 -2.81 12.48
C PHE A 146 -5.62 -2.80 11.02
N ILE A 147 -5.09 -3.68 10.17
CA ILE A 147 -5.52 -3.81 8.76
C ILE A 147 -7.00 -4.22 8.69
N SER A 148 -7.45 -5.13 9.56
CA SER A 148 -8.85 -5.54 9.63
C SER A 148 -9.79 -4.38 9.94
N GLU A 149 -9.44 -3.49 10.87
CA GLU A 149 -10.22 -2.29 11.19
C GLU A 149 -10.22 -1.27 10.05
N ILE A 150 -9.11 -1.12 9.32
CA ILE A 150 -9.09 -0.29 8.11
C ILE A 150 -10.06 -0.86 7.07
N ILE A 151 -10.08 -2.18 6.83
CA ILE A 151 -11.03 -2.79 5.88
C ILE A 151 -12.46 -2.41 6.26
N ASP A 152 -12.85 -2.61 7.53
CA ASP A 152 -14.20 -2.30 8.00
C ASP A 152 -14.53 -0.80 7.84
N THR A 153 -13.57 0.08 8.11
CA THR A 153 -13.69 1.53 7.92
C THR A 153 -13.88 1.89 6.45
N MET A 154 -13.08 1.31 5.56
CA MET A 154 -13.15 1.58 4.12
C MET A 154 -14.47 1.06 3.51
N VAL A 155 -14.92 -0.12 3.89
CA VAL A 155 -16.23 -0.65 3.47
C VAL A 155 -17.36 0.28 3.91
N LYS A 156 -17.34 0.72 5.17
CA LYS A 156 -18.39 1.58 5.75
C LYS A 156 -18.40 2.98 5.17
N ASN A 157 -17.22 3.62 5.04
CA ASN A 157 -17.12 5.07 4.78
C ASN A 157 -16.87 5.40 3.30
N TYR A 158 -16.33 4.43 2.53
CA TYR A 158 -15.91 4.63 1.14
C TYR A 158 -16.63 3.71 0.15
N ASN A 159 -17.65 2.98 0.61
CA ASN A 159 -18.40 2.01 -0.23
C ASN A 159 -17.46 1.05 -0.98
N ILE A 160 -16.49 0.49 -0.26
CA ILE A 160 -15.65 -0.58 -0.80
C ILE A 160 -16.45 -1.88 -0.91
N ASP A 161 -16.28 -2.59 -2.01
CA ASP A 161 -16.82 -3.93 -2.19
C ASP A 161 -16.10 -4.91 -1.24
N PRO A 162 -16.79 -5.45 -0.19
CA PRO A 162 -16.16 -6.31 0.79
C PRO A 162 -15.67 -7.64 0.21
N THR A 163 -16.11 -8.00 -1.00
CA THR A 163 -15.65 -9.21 -1.70
C THR A 163 -14.39 -8.96 -2.54
N ARG A 164 -14.01 -7.69 -2.79
CA ARG A 164 -12.87 -7.30 -3.61
C ARG A 164 -11.84 -6.49 -2.83
N VAL A 165 -11.36 -7.06 -1.73
CA VAL A 165 -10.27 -6.51 -0.91
C VAL A 165 -9.01 -7.35 -1.11
N TYR A 166 -7.89 -6.71 -1.33
CA TYR A 166 -6.63 -7.34 -1.70
C TYR A 166 -5.44 -6.75 -0.93
N ALA A 167 -4.33 -7.49 -0.86
CA ALA A 167 -3.11 -6.99 -0.24
C ALA A 167 -1.86 -7.36 -1.06
N THR A 168 -0.98 -6.39 -1.24
CA THR A 168 0.35 -6.57 -1.81
C THR A 168 1.39 -5.83 -0.98
N GLY A 169 2.64 -6.10 -1.21
CA GLY A 169 3.76 -5.41 -0.58
C GLY A 169 5.09 -6.06 -0.92
N ILE A 170 6.17 -5.36 -0.59
CA ILE A 170 7.54 -5.83 -0.83
C ILE A 170 8.22 -6.23 0.47
N SER A 171 9.05 -7.29 0.45
CA SER A 171 9.90 -7.65 1.58
C SER A 171 9.08 -7.82 2.88
N ASN A 172 9.34 -7.04 3.94
CA ASN A 172 8.54 -7.07 5.17
C ASN A 172 7.03 -6.85 4.90
N GLY A 173 6.65 -5.95 3.98
CA GLY A 173 5.26 -5.80 3.54
C GLY A 173 4.74 -6.98 2.73
N GLY A 174 5.61 -7.65 1.95
CA GLY A 174 5.29 -8.90 1.27
C GLY A 174 5.05 -10.05 2.26
N PHE A 175 5.89 -10.19 3.29
CA PHE A 175 5.67 -11.14 4.39
C PHE A 175 4.38 -10.83 5.15
N MET A 176 4.08 -9.54 5.36
CA MET A 176 2.81 -9.15 5.98
C MET A 176 1.62 -9.51 5.08
N SER A 177 1.72 -9.37 3.75
CA SER A 177 0.67 -9.83 2.82
C SER A 177 0.43 -11.34 2.93
N VAL A 178 1.50 -12.15 3.07
CA VAL A 178 1.39 -13.59 3.34
C VAL A 178 0.70 -13.84 4.67
N ARG A 179 1.04 -13.10 5.72
CA ARG A 179 0.40 -13.20 7.03
C ARG A 179 -1.09 -12.86 6.96
N LEU A 180 -1.45 -11.79 6.22
CA LEU A 180 -2.85 -11.42 6.03
C LEU A 180 -3.64 -12.50 5.29
N ALA A 181 -3.02 -13.21 4.32
CA ALA A 181 -3.65 -14.36 3.69
C ALA A 181 -3.97 -15.48 4.70
N MET A 182 -3.08 -15.70 5.69
CA MET A 182 -3.28 -16.71 6.73
C MET A 182 -4.33 -16.31 7.77
N ASP A 183 -4.38 -15.02 8.13
CA ASP A 183 -5.15 -14.51 9.26
C ASP A 183 -6.50 -13.87 8.88
N LEU A 184 -6.61 -13.33 7.64
CA LEU A 184 -7.76 -12.56 7.18
C LEU A 184 -8.36 -13.07 5.86
N SER A 185 -8.23 -14.36 5.53
CA SER A 185 -8.82 -14.94 4.32
C SER A 185 -10.36 -14.79 4.26
N GLU A 186 -11.01 -14.47 5.37
CA GLU A 186 -12.44 -14.15 5.42
C GLU A 186 -12.75 -12.69 4.99
N LYS A 187 -11.74 -11.81 4.89
CA LYS A 187 -11.88 -10.41 4.48
C LYS A 187 -11.13 -10.09 3.20
N ILE A 188 -10.07 -10.84 2.88
CA ILE A 188 -9.18 -10.61 1.73
C ILE A 188 -9.41 -11.68 0.68
N ALA A 189 -9.64 -11.27 -0.56
CA ALA A 189 -9.91 -12.16 -1.70
C ALA A 189 -8.64 -12.72 -2.34
N ALA A 190 -7.58 -11.92 -2.40
CA ALA A 190 -6.30 -12.36 -2.95
C ALA A 190 -5.13 -11.53 -2.40
N VAL A 191 -3.92 -12.11 -2.42
CA VAL A 191 -2.69 -11.44 -2.04
C VAL A 191 -1.61 -11.57 -3.11
N ALA A 192 -0.69 -10.58 -3.16
CA ALA A 192 0.45 -10.63 -4.07
C ALA A 192 1.74 -10.20 -3.35
N PRO A 193 2.39 -11.10 -2.59
CA PRO A 193 3.69 -10.82 -1.98
C PRO A 193 4.80 -10.69 -3.04
N VAL A 194 5.61 -9.64 -2.92
CA VAL A 194 6.82 -9.43 -3.74
C VAL A 194 8.04 -9.60 -2.84
N THR A 195 9.01 -10.41 -3.29
CA THR A 195 10.23 -10.77 -2.55
C THR A 195 9.93 -11.30 -1.14
N ALA A 196 8.95 -12.22 -1.04
CA ALA A 196 8.54 -12.79 0.23
C ALA A 196 7.97 -14.22 0.06
N GLN A 197 8.09 -15.00 1.12
CA GLN A 197 7.60 -16.38 1.26
C GLN A 197 6.93 -16.54 2.63
N ILE A 198 6.51 -17.77 2.96
CA ILE A 198 5.96 -18.09 4.30
C ILE A 198 7.10 -18.02 5.34
N PRO A 199 6.98 -17.19 6.40
CA PRO A 199 7.85 -17.29 7.57
C PRO A 199 7.81 -18.70 8.17
N LYS A 200 8.94 -19.27 8.55
CA LYS A 200 9.02 -20.65 9.10
C LYS A 200 8.13 -20.83 10.33
N ALA A 201 7.95 -19.77 11.12
CA ALA A 201 7.06 -19.80 12.29
C ALA A 201 5.57 -19.97 11.91
N LEU A 202 5.20 -19.70 10.66
CA LEU A 202 3.84 -19.85 10.13
C LEU A 202 3.67 -21.09 9.25
N LYS A 203 4.66 -21.99 9.17
CA LYS A 203 4.67 -23.14 8.26
C LYS A 203 3.47 -24.07 8.39
N ASP A 204 2.94 -24.21 9.59
CA ASP A 204 1.81 -25.09 9.92
C ASP A 204 0.46 -24.33 9.96
N LYS A 205 0.48 -23.01 9.75
CA LYS A 205 -0.71 -22.19 9.72
C LYS A 205 -1.33 -22.19 8.33
N THR A 206 -2.63 -22.41 8.23
CA THR A 206 -3.38 -22.36 6.98
C THR A 206 -4.42 -21.24 7.01
N PRO A 207 -4.77 -20.62 5.88
CA PRO A 207 -5.90 -19.73 5.79
C PRO A 207 -7.20 -20.44 6.22
N LYS A 208 -8.17 -19.68 6.72
CA LYS A 208 -9.49 -20.25 7.07
C LYS A 208 -10.31 -20.57 5.82
N LEU A 209 -10.22 -19.75 4.79
CA LEU A 209 -10.85 -19.95 3.48
C LEU A 209 -9.77 -20.06 2.39
N PRO A 210 -10.07 -20.73 1.27
CA PRO A 210 -9.20 -20.69 0.10
C PRO A 210 -8.95 -19.24 -0.34
N ILE A 211 -7.72 -18.93 -0.73
CA ILE A 211 -7.32 -17.57 -1.10
C ILE A 211 -6.34 -17.58 -2.28
N SER A 212 -6.63 -16.79 -3.29
CA SER A 212 -5.73 -16.66 -4.44
C SER A 212 -4.44 -15.93 -4.08
N ILE A 213 -3.30 -16.40 -4.60
CA ILE A 213 -2.00 -15.79 -4.33
C ILE A 213 -1.13 -15.73 -5.59
N MET A 214 -0.51 -14.55 -5.83
CA MET A 214 0.54 -14.36 -6.83
C MET A 214 1.86 -14.04 -6.14
N ILE A 215 2.83 -14.95 -6.18
CA ILE A 215 4.14 -14.77 -5.57
C ILE A 215 5.10 -14.24 -6.64
N VAL A 216 5.77 -13.10 -6.39
CA VAL A 216 6.73 -12.48 -7.32
C VAL A 216 8.11 -12.47 -6.68
N ASN A 217 8.97 -13.40 -7.06
CA ASN A 217 10.26 -13.61 -6.42
C ASN A 217 11.43 -13.71 -7.42
N GLY A 218 12.52 -13.00 -7.10
CA GLY A 218 13.78 -13.05 -7.84
C GLY A 218 14.64 -14.25 -7.43
N THR A 219 15.21 -14.97 -8.43
CA THR A 219 16.05 -16.14 -8.14
C THR A 219 17.44 -15.78 -7.62
N LYS A 220 17.89 -14.54 -7.83
CA LYS A 220 19.16 -14.00 -7.32
C LYS A 220 18.96 -12.94 -6.24
N ASP A 221 17.83 -12.99 -5.51
CA ASP A 221 17.59 -12.12 -4.36
C ASP A 221 18.64 -12.39 -3.26
N PRO A 222 19.51 -11.42 -2.92
CA PRO A 222 20.57 -11.62 -1.94
C PRO A 222 20.10 -11.46 -0.49
N LEU A 223 18.89 -10.91 -0.27
CA LEU A 223 18.35 -10.60 1.06
C LEU A 223 17.33 -11.65 1.51
N VAL A 224 16.44 -12.05 0.60
CA VAL A 224 15.38 -13.02 0.83
C VAL A 224 15.61 -14.21 -0.13
N PRO A 225 16.33 -15.25 0.30
CA PRO A 225 16.76 -16.33 -0.59
C PRO A 225 15.58 -17.07 -1.23
N PHE A 226 15.58 -17.22 -2.55
CA PHE A 226 14.56 -17.94 -3.30
C PHE A 226 14.37 -19.39 -2.80
N GLY A 227 15.48 -20.04 -2.42
CA GLY A 227 15.51 -21.38 -1.83
C GLY A 227 15.10 -21.47 -0.36
N GLY A 228 14.73 -20.35 0.27
CA GLY A 228 14.40 -20.31 1.70
C GLY A 228 15.62 -20.23 2.61
N GLY A 229 15.39 -20.41 3.91
CA GLY A 229 16.42 -20.34 4.94
C GLY A 229 16.44 -19.00 5.67
N HIS A 230 17.62 -18.55 6.08
CA HIS A 230 17.76 -17.34 6.89
C HIS A 230 17.82 -16.05 6.06
N ILE A 231 16.97 -15.09 6.39
CA ILE A 231 17.06 -13.72 5.86
C ILE A 231 18.21 -12.99 6.53
N ARG A 232 19.10 -12.40 5.72
CA ARG A 232 20.24 -11.61 6.22
C ARG A 232 20.44 -10.38 5.35
N LEU A 233 20.66 -9.21 5.97
CA LEU A 233 20.98 -8.00 5.20
C LEU A 233 22.37 -8.02 4.60
N PHE A 234 23.29 -8.78 5.22
CA PHE A 234 24.64 -9.01 4.75
C PHE A 234 25.04 -10.45 5.11
N ARG A 235 25.97 -11.04 4.38
CA ARG A 235 26.42 -12.45 4.59
C ARG A 235 26.76 -12.78 6.04
N SER A 236 27.36 -11.83 6.79
CA SER A 236 27.74 -11.94 8.21
C SER A 236 26.71 -11.40 9.17
N GLY A 237 25.60 -10.83 8.68
CA GLY A 237 24.57 -10.19 9.50
C GLY A 237 23.76 -11.19 10.34
N ARG A 238 23.22 -10.70 11.48
CA ARG A 238 22.24 -11.48 12.27
C ARG A 238 21.04 -11.86 11.41
N SER A 239 20.55 -13.09 11.61
CA SER A 239 19.32 -13.55 10.98
C SER A 239 18.14 -12.65 11.36
N ARG A 240 17.34 -12.28 10.36
CA ARG A 240 16.07 -11.57 10.51
C ARG A 240 14.87 -12.49 10.41
N GLY A 241 15.06 -13.76 10.73
CA GLY A 241 14.07 -14.81 10.66
C GLY A 241 14.38 -15.83 9.59
N GLU A 242 13.72 -16.96 9.69
CA GLU A 242 13.81 -18.08 8.76
C GLU A 242 12.51 -18.20 7.97
N ILE A 243 12.61 -18.59 6.71
CA ILE A 243 11.51 -18.66 5.75
C ILE A 243 11.52 -20.00 5.02
N LEU A 244 10.37 -20.42 4.54
CA LEU A 244 10.25 -21.53 3.60
C LEU A 244 10.84 -21.12 2.23
N SER A 245 11.15 -22.11 1.39
CA SER A 245 11.48 -21.83 0.00
C SER A 245 10.26 -21.29 -0.77
N THR A 246 10.50 -20.59 -1.87
CA THR A 246 9.43 -20.17 -2.79
C THR A 246 8.60 -21.37 -3.25
N ALA A 247 9.24 -22.50 -3.61
CA ALA A 247 8.55 -23.72 -4.02
C ALA A 247 7.66 -24.28 -2.89
N SER A 248 8.16 -24.32 -1.65
CA SER A 248 7.37 -24.79 -0.49
C SER A 248 6.20 -23.83 -0.19
N THR A 249 6.38 -22.53 -0.40
CA THR A 249 5.31 -21.52 -0.23
C THR A 249 4.22 -21.73 -1.28
N VAL A 250 4.58 -21.91 -2.55
CA VAL A 250 3.65 -22.22 -3.64
C VAL A 250 2.86 -23.50 -3.32
N ASP A 251 3.57 -24.58 -2.95
CA ASP A 251 2.94 -25.87 -2.67
C ASP A 251 2.02 -25.84 -1.44
N HIS A 252 2.34 -25.03 -0.43
CA HIS A 252 1.47 -24.81 0.74
C HIS A 252 0.11 -24.25 0.33
N PHE A 253 0.07 -23.13 -0.42
CA PHE A 253 -1.17 -22.52 -0.89
C PHE A 253 -1.88 -23.38 -1.93
N ARG A 254 -1.13 -24.03 -2.85
CA ARG A 254 -1.69 -24.93 -3.85
C ARG A 254 -2.47 -26.08 -3.19
N ARG A 255 -1.88 -26.74 -2.19
CA ARG A 255 -2.55 -27.83 -1.44
C ARG A 255 -3.74 -27.31 -0.65
N HIS A 256 -3.61 -26.19 0.05
CA HIS A 256 -4.69 -25.62 0.83
C HIS A 256 -5.89 -25.26 -0.06
N ASN A 257 -5.65 -24.62 -1.18
CA ASN A 257 -6.68 -24.24 -2.15
C ASN A 257 -7.25 -25.45 -2.92
N GLY A 258 -6.56 -26.57 -2.91
CA GLY A 258 -6.97 -27.74 -3.70
C GLY A 258 -6.70 -27.59 -5.20
N CYS A 259 -5.77 -26.71 -5.60
CA CYS A 259 -5.37 -26.55 -7.00
C CYS A 259 -4.69 -27.81 -7.55
N GLY A 260 -4.74 -27.98 -8.88
CA GLY A 260 -4.07 -29.06 -9.61
C GLY A 260 -2.60 -29.21 -9.24
N LYS A 261 -2.05 -30.42 -9.42
CA LYS A 261 -0.63 -30.70 -9.09
C LYS A 261 0.32 -30.15 -10.14
N THR A 262 -0.09 -30.05 -11.37
CA THR A 262 0.71 -29.61 -12.51
C THR A 262 0.46 -28.15 -12.80
N ALA A 263 1.53 -27.38 -12.93
CA ALA A 263 1.43 -25.98 -13.34
C ALA A 263 1.28 -25.86 -14.86
N ASP A 264 0.47 -24.92 -15.28
CA ASP A 264 0.63 -24.32 -16.60
C ASP A 264 1.84 -23.38 -16.55
N LYS A 265 2.84 -23.65 -17.41
CA LYS A 265 4.12 -22.95 -17.42
C LYS A 265 4.29 -22.15 -18.70
N SER A 266 4.68 -20.90 -18.55
CA SER A 266 5.00 -20.04 -19.67
C SER A 266 6.28 -19.23 -19.39
N LYS A 267 7.01 -18.91 -20.46
CA LYS A 267 8.14 -17.99 -20.42
C LYS A 267 7.73 -16.74 -21.17
N LEU A 268 7.91 -15.58 -20.53
CA LEU A 268 7.61 -14.31 -21.16
C LEU A 268 8.77 -13.88 -22.09
N GLN A 269 8.45 -13.00 -23.02
CA GLN A 269 9.44 -12.38 -23.87
C GLN A 269 10.41 -11.56 -23.02
N ASP A 270 11.70 -11.78 -23.21
CA ASP A 270 12.76 -10.94 -22.67
C ASP A 270 12.77 -9.62 -23.49
N LYS A 271 12.35 -8.54 -22.85
CA LYS A 271 12.26 -7.20 -23.46
C LYS A 271 13.49 -6.37 -23.24
N ASN A 272 14.32 -6.77 -22.27
CA ASN A 272 15.52 -6.05 -21.90
C ASN A 272 16.66 -7.04 -21.59
N PRO A 273 17.22 -7.69 -22.62
CA PRO A 273 18.27 -8.71 -22.45
C PRO A 273 19.50 -8.24 -21.66
N ASP A 274 19.75 -6.92 -21.65
CA ASP A 274 20.91 -6.31 -21.01
C ASP A 274 20.81 -6.26 -19.47
N ASP A 275 19.61 -6.45 -18.89
CA ASP A 275 19.45 -6.46 -17.43
C ASP A 275 19.79 -7.82 -16.82
N GLY A 276 20.00 -8.85 -17.64
CA GLY A 276 20.35 -10.22 -17.22
C GLY A 276 19.22 -10.91 -16.45
N THR A 277 17.96 -10.45 -16.65
CA THR A 277 16.78 -11.10 -16.08
C THR A 277 15.86 -11.65 -17.17
N ASN A 278 15.02 -12.60 -16.84
CA ASN A 278 13.86 -13.01 -17.63
C ASN A 278 12.76 -13.57 -16.71
N VAL A 279 11.58 -13.81 -17.25
CA VAL A 279 10.41 -14.15 -16.43
C VAL A 279 9.79 -15.48 -16.87
N GLU A 280 9.65 -16.38 -15.93
CA GLU A 280 8.85 -17.61 -16.03
C GLU A 280 7.62 -17.49 -15.14
N ILE A 281 6.47 -17.98 -15.63
CA ILE A 281 5.24 -18.01 -14.86
C ILE A 281 4.83 -19.49 -14.68
N GLU A 282 4.50 -19.85 -13.44
CA GLU A 282 3.86 -21.12 -13.11
C GLU A 282 2.48 -20.82 -12.52
N LYS A 283 1.43 -21.36 -13.13
CA LYS A 283 0.06 -21.13 -12.73
C LYS A 283 -0.62 -22.45 -12.37
N TYR A 284 -1.18 -22.51 -11.16
CA TYR A 284 -1.97 -23.63 -10.65
C TYR A 284 -3.41 -23.16 -10.50
N THR A 285 -4.33 -23.76 -11.24
CA THR A 285 -5.75 -23.40 -11.32
C THR A 285 -6.64 -24.43 -10.65
N ASP A 286 -7.94 -24.25 -10.84
CA ASP A 286 -9.01 -25.16 -10.41
C ASP A 286 -9.07 -25.38 -8.89
N GLY A 287 -8.61 -24.37 -8.14
CA GLY A 287 -8.74 -24.36 -6.70
C GLY A 287 -10.19 -24.15 -6.26
N LYS A 288 -10.46 -24.55 -5.01
CA LYS A 288 -11.77 -24.33 -4.36
C LYS A 288 -12.14 -22.84 -4.49
N ASP A 289 -13.42 -22.57 -4.72
CA ASP A 289 -13.97 -21.22 -4.91
C ASP A 289 -13.37 -20.43 -6.09
N GLY A 290 -12.75 -21.12 -7.06
CA GLY A 290 -12.11 -20.49 -8.22
C GLY A 290 -10.75 -19.86 -7.91
N THR A 291 -10.11 -20.27 -6.80
CA THR A 291 -8.79 -19.76 -6.43
C THR A 291 -7.68 -20.28 -7.34
N GLU A 292 -6.63 -19.51 -7.50
CA GLU A 292 -5.40 -19.89 -8.21
C GLU A 292 -4.15 -19.55 -7.41
N VAL A 293 -3.06 -20.27 -7.66
CA VAL A 293 -1.73 -19.95 -7.15
C VAL A 293 -0.82 -19.68 -8.34
N VAL A 294 -0.22 -18.50 -8.37
CA VAL A 294 0.66 -18.06 -9.45
C VAL A 294 2.04 -17.75 -8.88
N LEU A 295 3.07 -18.32 -9.49
CA LEU A 295 4.45 -17.92 -9.27
C LEU A 295 4.95 -17.15 -10.49
N VAL A 296 5.32 -15.90 -10.27
CA VAL A 296 6.09 -15.07 -11.20
C VAL A 296 7.55 -15.17 -10.78
N LYS A 297 8.29 -16.05 -11.43
CA LYS A 297 9.69 -16.34 -11.14
C LYS A 297 10.57 -15.46 -11.99
N VAL A 298 11.22 -14.47 -11.36
CA VAL A 298 12.14 -13.57 -12.05
C VAL A 298 13.54 -14.17 -12.00
N ILE A 299 13.92 -14.84 -13.09
CA ILE A 299 15.25 -15.43 -13.25
C ILE A 299 16.28 -14.29 -13.27
N GLY A 300 17.35 -14.43 -12.48
CA GLY A 300 18.37 -13.36 -12.36
C GLY A 300 17.94 -12.15 -11.54
N GLY A 301 16.65 -12.00 -11.26
CA GLY A 301 16.10 -10.87 -10.50
C GLY A 301 16.52 -10.84 -9.05
N GLY A 302 16.61 -9.62 -8.48
CA GLY A 302 17.01 -9.34 -7.11
C GLY A 302 15.85 -9.06 -6.16
N HIS A 303 16.19 -8.41 -5.03
CA HIS A 303 15.26 -7.95 -3.99
C HIS A 303 14.59 -6.65 -4.43
N THR A 304 13.78 -6.68 -5.47
CA THR A 304 13.25 -5.49 -6.14
C THR A 304 11.81 -5.71 -6.59
N TRP A 305 11.10 -4.60 -6.82
CA TRP A 305 9.81 -4.61 -7.47
C TRP A 305 10.04 -4.58 -9.00
N PRO A 306 9.62 -5.57 -9.79
CA PRO A 306 9.79 -5.52 -11.24
C PRO A 306 9.19 -4.26 -11.88
N SER A 307 9.96 -3.59 -12.71
CA SER A 307 9.71 -2.23 -13.24
C SER A 307 9.59 -1.13 -12.17
N GLY A 308 9.97 -1.41 -10.94
CA GLY A 308 10.08 -0.41 -9.89
C GLY A 308 11.46 0.26 -9.83
N LYS A 309 11.74 0.88 -8.69
CA LYS A 309 12.99 1.59 -8.44
C LYS A 309 14.15 0.65 -8.13
N GLN A 310 15.30 0.85 -8.78
CA GLN A 310 16.57 0.29 -8.31
C GLN A 310 17.05 1.14 -7.12
N TYR A 311 16.55 0.85 -5.92
CA TYR A 311 16.71 1.69 -4.73
C TYR A 311 18.09 1.62 -4.07
N LEU A 312 18.87 0.59 -4.39
CA LEU A 312 20.27 0.41 -4.02
C LEU A 312 21.04 -0.22 -5.19
N SER A 313 22.38 -0.23 -5.08
CA SER A 313 23.23 -0.88 -6.08
C SER A 313 22.82 -2.34 -6.31
N PRO A 314 22.83 -2.83 -7.57
CA PRO A 314 22.56 -4.25 -7.88
C PRO A 314 23.46 -5.24 -7.12
N ARG A 315 24.66 -4.83 -6.71
CA ARG A 315 25.55 -5.66 -5.88
C ARG A 315 24.98 -5.94 -4.48
N LEU A 316 24.09 -5.07 -3.98
CA LEU A 316 23.51 -5.17 -2.64
C LEU A 316 22.12 -5.80 -2.63
N VAL A 317 21.30 -5.48 -3.63
CA VAL A 317 19.90 -5.91 -3.67
C VAL A 317 19.56 -6.75 -4.92
N GLY A 318 20.51 -6.95 -5.81
CA GLY A 318 20.26 -7.59 -7.12
C GLY A 318 19.62 -6.63 -8.12
N THR A 319 19.37 -7.12 -9.32
CA THR A 319 18.89 -6.34 -10.47
C THR A 319 17.36 -6.23 -10.47
N VAL A 320 16.85 -5.08 -10.87
CA VAL A 320 15.42 -4.87 -11.19
C VAL A 320 15.14 -5.45 -12.56
N CYS A 321 14.20 -6.37 -12.65
CA CYS A 321 13.67 -6.86 -13.92
C CYS A 321 12.83 -5.78 -14.62
N ARG A 322 13.03 -5.59 -15.92
CA ARG A 322 12.30 -4.62 -16.76
C ARG A 322 11.34 -5.28 -17.76
N ASP A 323 11.30 -6.59 -17.84
CA ASP A 323 10.44 -7.33 -18.78
C ASP A 323 8.96 -7.22 -18.46
N ILE A 324 8.63 -7.05 -17.18
CA ILE A 324 7.27 -6.99 -16.68
C ILE A 324 7.05 -5.75 -15.80
N ASN A 325 5.84 -5.23 -15.84
CA ASN A 325 5.34 -4.28 -14.84
C ASN A 325 4.58 -5.06 -13.76
N ALA A 326 5.19 -5.25 -12.58
CA ALA A 326 4.56 -6.01 -11.50
C ALA A 326 3.28 -5.35 -10.99
N SER A 327 3.20 -4.01 -10.98
CA SER A 327 1.99 -3.29 -10.57
C SER A 327 0.79 -3.63 -11.46
N GLU A 328 0.99 -3.61 -12.79
CA GLU A 328 -0.04 -3.99 -13.76
C GLU A 328 -0.44 -5.47 -13.62
N MET A 329 0.54 -6.37 -13.49
CA MET A 329 0.27 -7.79 -13.33
C MET A 329 -0.52 -8.10 -12.05
N ILE A 330 -0.13 -7.48 -10.94
CA ILE A 330 -0.77 -7.66 -9.63
C ILE A 330 -2.21 -7.16 -9.67
N LEU A 331 -2.48 -5.96 -10.20
CA LEU A 331 -3.85 -5.46 -10.29
C LEU A 331 -4.71 -6.29 -11.25
N ASN A 332 -4.16 -6.74 -12.38
CA ASN A 332 -4.86 -7.64 -13.29
C ASN A 332 -5.17 -8.99 -12.63
N PHE A 333 -4.26 -9.50 -11.80
CA PHE A 333 -4.50 -10.70 -11.01
C PHE A 333 -5.62 -10.47 -10.00
N PHE A 334 -5.55 -9.40 -9.20
CA PHE A 334 -6.56 -9.12 -8.17
C PHE A 334 -7.96 -8.99 -8.73
N LEU A 335 -8.14 -8.24 -9.81
CA LEU A 335 -9.46 -7.94 -10.35
C LEU A 335 -10.17 -9.15 -11.01
N ARG A 336 -9.46 -10.27 -11.18
CA ARG A 336 -10.08 -11.54 -11.60
C ARG A 336 -10.65 -12.33 -10.42
N HIS A 337 -10.35 -11.93 -9.19
CA HIS A 337 -10.75 -12.65 -7.99
C HIS A 337 -11.71 -11.84 -7.15
N SER A 338 -12.72 -12.51 -6.64
CA SER A 338 -13.58 -11.99 -5.59
C SER A 338 -13.81 -13.11 -4.58
N ARG A 339 -13.96 -12.74 -3.33
CA ARG A 339 -14.32 -13.69 -2.28
C ARG A 339 -15.77 -14.07 -2.46
N LYS A 340 -16.08 -15.36 -2.43
CA LYS A 340 -17.47 -15.80 -2.40
C LYS A 340 -18.11 -15.37 -1.08
N GLU A 341 -19.31 -14.81 -1.15
CA GLU A 341 -20.12 -14.57 0.03
C GLU A 341 -20.54 -15.93 0.61
N HIS A 342 -19.74 -16.44 1.55
CA HIS A 342 -20.27 -17.43 2.45
C HIS A 342 -21.23 -16.68 3.36
N SER A 343 -22.49 -17.13 3.43
CA SER A 343 -23.55 -16.52 4.23
C SER A 343 -23.22 -16.60 5.75
N VAL A 344 -22.19 -15.92 6.14
CA VAL A 344 -21.95 -15.56 7.54
C VAL A 344 -22.89 -14.40 7.81
N ARG A 345 -24.06 -14.69 8.36
CA ARG A 345 -24.94 -13.68 8.92
C ARG A 345 -24.07 -12.80 9.82
N TYR A 346 -23.83 -11.56 9.42
CA TYR A 346 -23.35 -10.51 10.31
C TYR A 346 -24.36 -10.42 11.45
N LEU A 347 -24.10 -11.11 12.53
CA LEU A 347 -24.82 -10.84 13.79
C LEU A 347 -24.36 -9.46 14.21
N PRO A 348 -25.24 -8.47 14.31
CA PRO A 348 -24.87 -7.16 14.83
C PRO A 348 -24.28 -7.39 16.23
N ILE A 349 -23.07 -6.87 16.44
CA ILE A 349 -22.41 -6.90 17.75
C ILE A 349 -23.35 -6.17 18.72
N ASN A 350 -24.05 -6.94 19.54
CA ASN A 350 -24.94 -6.42 20.56
C ASN A 350 -24.05 -5.81 21.67
N ARG A 351 -23.87 -4.48 21.64
CA ARG A 351 -23.06 -3.68 22.59
C ARG A 351 -23.61 -3.73 24.04
N ARG A 352 -24.28 -4.80 24.47
CA ARG A 352 -24.82 -4.97 25.82
C ARG A 352 -24.18 -6.11 26.63
N SER A 353 -22.93 -6.48 26.37
CA SER A 353 -22.18 -7.31 27.32
C SER A 353 -21.22 -6.41 28.11
N ARG A 354 -21.62 -6.07 29.33
CA ARG A 354 -20.72 -5.49 30.34
C ARG A 354 -19.54 -6.43 30.54
N PRO A 355 -18.29 -5.93 30.67
CA PRO A 355 -17.15 -6.78 30.96
C PRO A 355 -17.36 -7.47 32.31
N ARG A 356 -17.34 -8.79 32.33
CA ARG A 356 -17.24 -9.57 33.58
C ARG A 356 -15.92 -9.19 34.24
N ARG A 357 -15.99 -8.60 35.43
CA ARG A 357 -14.84 -8.40 36.31
C ARG A 357 -14.29 -9.79 36.68
N TYR A 358 -13.16 -10.18 36.17
CA TYR A 358 -12.40 -11.29 36.72
C TYR A 358 -11.78 -10.81 38.01
N ALA A 359 -12.15 -11.48 39.11
CA ALA A 359 -11.53 -11.31 40.40
C ALA A 359 -10.11 -11.87 40.34
N VAL A 360 -9.12 -11.02 40.62
CA VAL A 360 -7.72 -11.41 40.78
C VAL A 360 -7.56 -12.01 42.17
N PRO A 361 -7.01 -13.24 42.32
CA PRO A 361 -6.65 -13.76 43.63
C PRO A 361 -5.48 -12.96 44.22
N ARG A 362 -5.65 -12.48 45.45
CA ARG A 362 -4.56 -11.87 46.22
C ARG A 362 -3.54 -12.96 46.56
N GLN A 363 -2.33 -12.85 46.09
CA GLN A 363 -1.17 -13.56 46.65
C GLN A 363 -0.33 -12.59 47.46
N GLY A 364 0.15 -13.13 48.57
CA GLY A 364 0.73 -12.42 49.70
C GLY A 364 2.05 -11.71 49.41
N ALA A 365 2.28 -10.71 50.21
CA ALA A 365 3.49 -9.91 50.29
C ALA A 365 4.71 -10.75 50.69
N GLN A 366 5.77 -10.67 49.88
CA GLN A 366 7.14 -10.86 50.34
C GLN A 366 7.99 -9.68 49.92
N GLN A 367 8.54 -8.99 50.93
CA GLN A 367 9.55 -7.96 50.82
C GLN A 367 10.87 -8.56 50.37
N THR A 368 11.54 -7.96 49.38
CA THR A 368 13.01 -7.95 49.26
C THR A 368 13.47 -6.70 48.53
N ASP A 369 14.14 -5.94 49.26
CA ASP A 369 15.34 -5.09 49.14
C ASP A 369 15.71 -4.44 47.80
N SER A 370 15.83 -3.13 47.91
CA SER A 370 16.33 -2.18 46.93
C SER A 370 17.85 -2.28 46.78
N ARG A 371 18.38 -2.29 45.56
CA ARG A 371 19.55 -1.50 45.10
C ARG A 371 19.94 -1.73 43.66
N HIS A 372 20.24 -0.64 42.99
CA HIS A 372 20.89 -0.46 41.69
C HIS A 372 20.00 -0.33 40.44
N ALA A 373 19.45 0.86 40.29
CA ALA A 373 19.08 1.42 38.99
C ALA A 373 20.36 1.85 38.22
N ARG A 374 20.59 1.30 37.03
CA ARG A 374 21.44 1.91 36.00
C ARG A 374 20.58 2.28 34.81
N GLU A 375 20.55 3.57 34.54
CA GLU A 375 19.89 4.19 33.40
C GLU A 375 20.47 3.66 32.07
N VAL A 376 19.59 3.37 31.10
CA VAL A 376 19.93 3.02 29.72
C VAL A 376 19.40 4.13 28.82
N PRO A 377 20.23 4.73 27.97
CA PRO A 377 19.83 5.87 27.12
C PRO A 377 18.90 5.45 25.99
N ALA A 378 18.07 6.43 25.58
CA ALA A 378 17.00 6.34 24.62
C ALA A 378 17.41 5.95 23.19
N ALA A 379 16.48 5.29 22.51
CA ALA A 379 16.56 4.69 21.18
C ALA A 379 16.52 5.70 20.00
N GLN A 380 17.49 6.63 19.92
CA GLN A 380 17.57 7.58 18.79
C GLN A 380 18.65 7.27 17.73
N GLU A 381 19.51 6.25 17.92
CA GLU A 381 20.71 6.09 17.07
C GLU A 381 20.59 5.14 15.87
N ILE A 382 19.50 4.41 15.65
CA ILE A 382 19.48 3.32 14.66
C ILE A 382 19.12 3.79 13.24
N SER A 383 18.39 4.90 13.09
CA SER A 383 18.08 5.45 11.75
C SER A 383 19.31 6.11 11.10
N SER A 384 20.22 6.64 11.93
CA SER A 384 21.45 7.30 11.47
C SER A 384 22.55 6.31 11.05
N TYR A 385 22.50 5.08 11.58
CA TYR A 385 23.52 4.07 11.26
C TYR A 385 23.36 3.50 9.84
N PHE A 386 22.13 3.35 9.35
CA PHE A 386 21.88 2.85 8.01
C PHE A 386 22.29 3.84 6.91
N LEU A 387 22.09 5.13 7.14
CA LEU A 387 22.48 6.19 6.20
C LEU A 387 23.98 6.52 6.28
N ARG A 388 24.61 6.43 7.47
CA ARG A 388 26.03 6.73 7.63
C ARG A 388 26.96 5.61 7.14
N THR A 389 26.51 4.35 7.17
CA THR A 389 27.33 3.24 6.69
C THR A 389 27.33 3.15 5.15
N CYS A 390 26.24 3.55 4.48
CA CYS A 390 26.21 3.66 3.02
C CYS A 390 27.01 4.85 2.49
N SER A 391 27.08 5.98 3.22
CA SER A 391 27.82 7.17 2.78
C SER A 391 29.35 7.07 2.96
N ARG A 392 29.86 6.16 3.82
CA ARG A 392 31.30 5.95 3.99
C ARG A 392 31.94 4.98 2.99
N LEU A 393 31.17 4.19 2.28
CA LEU A 393 31.72 3.22 1.31
C LEU A 393 31.92 3.80 -0.10
N ASP A 394 31.33 4.95 -0.42
CA ASP A 394 31.45 5.54 -1.77
C ASP A 394 32.55 6.62 -1.91
N PHE A 395 33.26 7.00 -0.87
CA PHE A 395 34.21 8.12 -0.94
C PHE A 395 35.71 7.75 -0.99
N THR A 396 36.09 6.48 -0.93
CA THR A 396 37.53 6.07 -0.93
C THR A 396 38.01 5.44 -2.25
N ALA A 397 37.19 5.27 -3.26
CA ALA A 397 37.59 4.65 -4.53
C ALA A 397 37.86 5.61 -5.70
N PHE A 398 37.81 6.93 -5.50
CA PHE A 398 37.92 7.91 -6.60
C PHE A 398 39.08 8.91 -6.48
N ARG A 399 40.16 8.55 -5.78
CA ARG A 399 41.32 9.44 -5.65
C ARG A 399 42.66 8.72 -5.80
N LEU A 400 42.88 7.97 -6.87
CA LEU A 400 44.21 7.62 -7.39
C LEU A 400 44.06 7.23 -8.87
N GLY A 401 44.41 8.17 -9.77
CA GLY A 401 44.46 7.90 -11.20
C GLY A 401 44.40 9.13 -12.11
N ARG A 402 45.16 10.20 -11.74
CA ARG A 402 45.62 11.16 -12.76
C ARG A 402 47.11 11.05 -12.82
N ASN A 403 47.61 10.33 -13.79
CA ASN A 403 48.94 10.60 -14.33
C ASN A 403 48.83 10.67 -15.86
N SER A 404 49.29 11.78 -16.33
CA SER A 404 49.54 12.22 -17.68
C SER A 404 50.26 11.21 -18.57
N ALA A 405 49.77 11.02 -19.80
CA ALA A 405 50.61 10.67 -20.91
C ALA A 405 50.03 11.33 -22.17
N SER A 406 50.67 12.42 -22.55
CA SER A 406 50.71 13.01 -23.88
C SER A 406 51.35 12.05 -24.86
N TYR A 407 50.70 11.74 -26.00
CA TYR A 407 51.38 11.36 -27.24
C TYR A 407 50.68 12.00 -28.45
N SER A 408 51.54 12.60 -29.23
CA SER A 408 51.33 13.36 -30.45
C SER A 408 50.96 12.51 -31.66
N LEU A 409 50.30 13.18 -32.61
CA LEU A 409 49.98 12.84 -33.97
C LEU A 409 51.18 12.23 -34.78
N SER A 410 50.85 11.20 -35.49
CA SER A 410 51.18 11.00 -36.92
C SER A 410 50.18 10.00 -37.48
#